data_fec8d3b45a676f6d7ecfb85f11f30970
#
_entry.id   fec8d3b45a676f6d7ecfb85f11f30970
#
_cell.length_a   1.000
_cell.length_b   1.000
_cell.length_c   1.000
_cell.angle_alpha   90.00
_cell.angle_beta   90.00
_cell.angle_gamma   90.00
#
_symmetry.space_group_name_H-M   'P 1'
#
loop_
_entity.id
_entity.type
_entity.pdbx_description
1 polymer ?
#
loop_
_entity_poly.entity_id
_entity_poly.type
_entity_poly.pdbx_seq_one_letter_code
_entity_poly.pdbx_strand_id
1 'polypeptide(L)'
;MSYIVTGGAGFVGSNMVRTLNKYGINDVVIVDNYDESKMPNLLDLHFTDYIDYSDGLETVDKKLRAIPIKGIFHIGADADVLDYNPKQMMLLNYEFSKIYCNIASDKKAPFVYASSSAVYGNSKTQDAASENVLPHNIYAWSKWLFDKYTTANMSAFGGRVMGFRFFNVFGWGEFHKGKNANIVYRFYRYLKDEGKIPLFKGDIVRDHVYAEDVTEVLYQAMINEKVNSGIYNLGGNHPISHLEIAGLVVETLMNNNVIPVISCPNDYIKRIDMPEDLKAKFQFYTHSENQESWISDITKGNYEKMRAYVENLIKYNK
;
A
#
# COMPACT_ATOMS: atom_id res chain seq x y z
N MET A 1 9.77 -8.30 23.45
CA MET A 1 10.00 -8.74 22.05
C MET A 1 9.25 -7.80 21.13
N SER A 2 9.96 -7.10 20.29
CA SER A 2 9.41 -6.01 19.48
C SER A 2 8.87 -6.49 18.12
N TYR A 3 7.83 -5.85 17.62
CA TYR A 3 7.51 -5.91 16.21
C TYR A 3 8.33 -4.86 15.45
N ILE A 4 8.84 -5.24 14.29
CA ILE A 4 9.53 -4.33 13.39
C ILE A 4 8.57 -3.91 12.27
N VAL A 5 8.44 -2.60 12.02
CA VAL A 5 7.64 -2.07 10.91
C VAL A 5 8.56 -1.26 10.01
N THR A 6 8.92 -1.81 8.86
CA THR A 6 9.68 -1.04 7.86
C THR A 6 8.74 -0.16 7.04
N GLY A 7 9.18 1.02 6.65
CA GLY A 7 8.31 2.03 6.05
C GLY A 7 7.29 2.60 7.04
N GLY A 8 7.60 2.51 8.36
CA GLY A 8 6.66 2.80 9.43
C GLY A 8 6.21 4.25 9.55
N ALA A 9 6.95 5.20 8.97
CA ALA A 9 6.54 6.60 8.86
C ALA A 9 5.68 6.88 7.61
N GLY A 10 5.72 5.98 6.62
CA GLY A 10 4.95 6.09 5.38
C GLY A 10 3.45 5.84 5.58
N PHE A 11 2.70 5.89 4.47
CA PHE A 11 1.25 5.76 4.45
C PHE A 11 0.76 4.44 5.09
N VAL A 12 1.06 3.30 4.50
CA VAL A 12 0.58 2.00 4.99
C VAL A 12 1.29 1.60 6.28
N GLY A 13 2.59 1.92 6.40
CA GLY A 13 3.38 1.58 7.58
C GLY A 13 2.91 2.27 8.86
N SER A 14 2.55 3.55 8.80
CA SER A 14 1.99 4.26 9.97
C SER A 14 0.62 3.72 10.38
N ASN A 15 -0.22 3.32 9.39
CA ASN A 15 -1.46 2.61 9.67
C ASN A 15 -1.19 1.22 10.31
N MET A 16 -0.08 0.55 9.96
CA MET A 16 0.29 -0.71 10.62
C MET A 16 0.68 -0.48 12.09
N VAL A 17 1.47 0.56 12.37
CA VAL A 17 1.79 0.94 13.76
C VAL A 17 0.52 1.28 14.53
N ARG A 18 -0.40 2.03 13.92
CA ARG A 18 -1.72 2.37 14.50
C ARG A 18 -2.54 1.10 14.81
N THR A 19 -2.56 0.14 13.90
CA THR A 19 -3.24 -1.15 14.12
C THR A 19 -2.61 -1.91 15.29
N LEU A 20 -1.28 -1.96 15.40
CA LEU A 20 -0.60 -2.57 16.54
C LEU A 20 -0.97 -1.86 17.85
N ASN A 21 -0.96 -0.52 17.88
CA ASN A 21 -1.35 0.24 19.06
C ASN A 21 -2.82 0.01 19.46
N LYS A 22 -3.73 -0.13 18.50
CA LYS A 22 -5.14 -0.49 18.74
C LYS A 22 -5.29 -1.82 19.48
N TYR A 23 -4.37 -2.77 19.22
CA TYR A 23 -4.30 -4.04 19.94
C TYR A 23 -3.42 -3.99 21.22
N GLY A 24 -3.07 -2.79 21.68
CA GLY A 24 -2.26 -2.60 22.89
C GLY A 24 -0.77 -2.95 22.73
N ILE A 25 -0.31 -3.08 21.50
CA ILE A 25 1.08 -3.42 21.17
C ILE A 25 1.84 -2.13 20.88
N ASN A 26 2.67 -1.69 21.86
CA ASN A 26 3.46 -0.47 21.79
C ASN A 26 4.96 -0.73 21.66
N ASP A 27 5.41 -1.99 21.85
CA ASP A 27 6.79 -2.40 21.64
C ASP A 27 7.04 -2.62 20.14
N VAL A 28 7.15 -1.49 19.42
CA VAL A 28 7.30 -1.40 17.98
C VAL A 28 8.57 -0.62 17.65
N VAL A 29 9.40 -1.15 16.77
CA VAL A 29 10.55 -0.45 16.20
C VAL A 29 10.23 -0.08 14.75
N ILE A 30 10.29 1.21 14.44
CA ILE A 30 10.12 1.73 13.08
C ILE A 30 11.47 1.70 12.36
N VAL A 31 11.47 1.27 11.09
CA VAL A 31 12.62 1.40 10.18
C VAL A 31 12.17 2.22 8.97
N ASP A 32 12.62 3.46 8.85
CA ASP A 32 12.29 4.35 7.74
C ASP A 32 13.42 5.38 7.56
N ASN A 33 13.39 6.23 6.53
CA ASN A 33 14.27 7.40 6.45
C ASN A 33 13.68 8.59 7.21
N TYR A 34 14.54 9.49 7.67
CA TYR A 34 14.10 10.77 8.21
C TYR A 34 13.54 11.65 7.09
N ASP A 35 12.24 11.95 7.17
CA ASP A 35 11.53 12.75 6.19
C ASP A 35 10.43 13.55 6.92
N GLU A 36 10.61 14.88 6.96
CA GLU A 36 9.68 15.79 7.64
C GLU A 36 8.25 15.67 7.11
N SER A 37 8.07 15.37 5.84
CA SER A 37 6.73 15.22 5.24
C SER A 37 5.94 14.04 5.80
N LYS A 38 6.62 13.03 6.34
CA LYS A 38 6.04 11.83 6.97
C LYS A 38 5.78 11.99 8.47
N MET A 39 6.46 12.95 9.15
CA MET A 39 6.34 13.15 10.59
C MET A 39 4.91 13.25 11.11
N PRO A 40 3.98 13.95 10.41
CA PRO A 40 2.58 14.01 10.85
C PRO A 40 1.88 12.67 11.01
N ASN A 41 2.36 11.62 10.33
CA ASN A 41 1.79 10.28 10.43
C ASN A 41 2.13 9.57 11.75
N LEU A 42 3.13 10.06 12.48
CA LEU A 42 3.66 9.43 13.70
C LEU A 42 3.22 10.11 15.00
N LEU A 43 2.67 11.33 14.94
CA LEU A 43 2.47 12.18 16.11
C LEU A 43 1.58 11.59 17.20
N ASP A 44 0.64 10.72 16.83
CA ASP A 44 -0.32 10.08 17.73
C ASP A 44 -0.04 8.58 17.92
N LEU A 45 1.14 8.10 17.50
CA LEU A 45 1.50 6.69 17.55
C LEU A 45 2.49 6.40 18.68
N HIS A 46 2.40 5.19 19.24
CA HIS A 46 3.32 4.66 20.22
C HIS A 46 4.30 3.68 19.57
N PHE A 47 5.59 3.92 19.71
CA PHE A 47 6.68 3.05 19.28
C PHE A 47 7.88 3.24 20.23
N THR A 48 8.78 2.28 20.26
CA THR A 48 9.92 2.24 21.22
C THR A 48 11.21 2.76 20.61
N ASP A 49 11.39 2.64 19.30
CA ASP A 49 12.63 3.08 18.64
C ASP A 49 12.39 3.38 17.15
N TYR A 50 13.31 4.15 16.56
CA TYR A 50 13.32 4.53 15.15
C TYR A 50 14.71 4.33 14.57
N ILE A 51 14.84 3.49 13.56
CA ILE A 51 16.09 3.19 12.87
C ILE A 51 16.04 3.80 11.47
N ASP A 52 17.00 4.69 11.17
CA ASP A 52 17.16 5.23 9.82
C ASP A 52 17.82 4.20 8.92
N TYR A 53 17.13 3.79 7.84
CA TYR A 53 17.72 2.86 6.88
C TYR A 53 18.80 3.50 6.00
N SER A 54 18.88 4.84 5.94
CA SER A 54 19.93 5.56 5.20
C SER A 54 21.32 5.41 5.83
N ASP A 55 21.40 4.93 7.09
CA ASP A 55 22.64 4.52 7.74
C ASP A 55 23.35 3.35 7.01
N GLY A 56 22.67 2.73 6.04
CA GLY A 56 23.18 1.64 5.21
C GLY A 56 22.85 0.24 5.72
N LEU A 57 22.94 -0.73 4.79
CA LEU A 57 22.53 -2.11 5.00
C LEU A 57 23.19 -2.77 6.22
N GLU A 58 24.51 -2.62 6.39
CA GLU A 58 25.27 -3.26 7.49
C GLU A 58 24.85 -2.71 8.86
N THR A 59 24.63 -1.40 8.95
CA THR A 59 24.21 -0.75 10.19
C THR A 59 22.81 -1.20 10.59
N VAL A 60 21.88 -1.23 9.64
CA VAL A 60 20.49 -1.68 9.87
C VAL A 60 20.48 -3.15 10.27
N ASP A 61 21.20 -4.02 9.56
CA ASP A 61 21.30 -5.45 9.89
C ASP A 61 21.81 -5.65 11.33
N LYS A 62 22.92 -4.98 11.69
CA LYS A 62 23.49 -5.06 13.04
C LYS A 62 22.51 -4.59 14.12
N LYS A 63 21.86 -3.44 13.93
CA LYS A 63 20.87 -2.90 14.88
C LYS A 63 19.71 -3.88 15.07
N LEU A 64 19.13 -4.39 13.98
CA LEU A 64 17.98 -5.29 14.05
C LEU A 64 18.33 -6.66 14.67
N ARG A 65 19.51 -7.21 14.37
CA ARG A 65 19.95 -8.48 14.96
C ARG A 65 20.14 -8.40 16.48
N ALA A 66 20.41 -7.23 17.03
CA ALA A 66 20.50 -7.00 18.47
C ALA A 66 19.12 -6.99 19.17
N ILE A 67 18.02 -6.81 18.45
CA ILE A 67 16.67 -6.74 19.01
C ILE A 67 16.03 -8.13 19.10
N PRO A 68 15.34 -8.47 20.21
CA PRO A 68 14.51 -9.67 20.28
C PRO A 68 13.22 -9.47 19.50
N ILE A 69 13.18 -9.99 18.27
CA ILE A 69 12.09 -9.76 17.29
C ILE A 69 10.96 -10.76 17.51
N LYS A 70 9.72 -10.26 17.54
CA LYS A 70 8.49 -11.05 17.57
C LYS A 70 7.92 -11.31 16.18
N GLY A 71 8.09 -10.36 15.26
CA GLY A 71 7.67 -10.44 13.87
C GLY A 71 8.09 -9.19 13.11
N ILE A 72 8.17 -9.29 11.79
CA ILE A 72 8.51 -8.17 10.91
C ILE A 72 7.36 -7.90 9.92
N PHE A 73 6.86 -6.67 9.92
CA PHE A 73 6.00 -6.12 8.88
C PHE A 73 6.86 -5.29 7.93
N HIS A 74 7.24 -5.88 6.81
CA HIS A 74 8.06 -5.23 5.81
C HIS A 74 7.18 -4.53 4.76
N ILE A 75 6.88 -3.25 5.01
CA ILE A 75 5.99 -2.41 4.19
C ILE A 75 6.80 -1.39 3.39
N GLY A 76 7.97 -1.02 3.89
CA GLY A 76 8.85 -0.04 3.26
C GLY A 76 9.26 -0.44 1.85
N ALA A 77 9.13 0.51 0.93
CA ALA A 77 9.56 0.39 -0.44
C ALA A 77 9.70 1.79 -1.06
N ASP A 78 10.58 1.91 -2.04
CA ASP A 78 10.48 2.96 -3.03
C ASP A 78 9.33 2.60 -3.99
N ALA A 79 8.25 3.38 -3.94
CA ALA A 79 7.03 3.16 -4.73
C ALA A 79 6.84 4.22 -5.82
N ASP A 80 7.82 5.08 -6.09
CA ASP A 80 7.73 6.06 -7.15
C ASP A 80 7.99 5.41 -8.51
N VAL A 81 6.91 5.04 -9.19
CA VAL A 81 6.94 4.45 -10.54
C VAL A 81 7.40 5.43 -11.62
N LEU A 82 7.53 6.72 -11.28
CA LEU A 82 7.95 7.80 -12.19
C LEU A 82 9.40 8.21 -11.96
N ASP A 83 9.98 7.91 -10.81
CA ASP A 83 11.40 8.10 -10.57
C ASP A 83 12.23 6.99 -11.23
N TYR A 84 13.20 7.39 -12.02
CA TYR A 84 14.00 6.47 -12.81
C TYR A 84 15.41 6.29 -12.25
N ASN A 85 15.47 5.84 -10.98
CA ASN A 85 16.72 5.37 -10.38
C ASN A 85 16.67 3.86 -10.12
N PRO A 86 16.91 3.00 -11.13
CA PRO A 86 16.78 1.55 -11.01
C PRO A 86 17.67 0.95 -9.91
N LYS A 87 18.86 1.51 -9.70
CA LYS A 87 19.79 1.02 -8.66
C LYS A 87 19.25 1.26 -7.27
N GLN A 88 18.75 2.46 -7.00
CA GLN A 88 18.15 2.82 -5.73
C GLN A 88 16.90 1.98 -5.45
N MET A 89 16.04 1.83 -6.45
CA MET A 89 14.82 1.02 -6.33
C MET A 89 15.13 -0.45 -6.05
N MET A 90 16.11 -1.04 -6.76
CA MET A 90 16.54 -2.42 -6.51
C MET A 90 17.19 -2.57 -5.13
N LEU A 91 17.99 -1.60 -4.70
CA LEU A 91 18.58 -1.60 -3.37
C LEU A 91 17.49 -1.64 -2.28
N LEU A 92 16.52 -0.71 -2.33
CA LEU A 92 15.48 -0.57 -1.32
C LEU A 92 14.43 -1.71 -1.39
N ASN A 93 14.00 -2.08 -2.60
CA ASN A 93 12.88 -3.00 -2.76
C ASN A 93 13.29 -4.47 -2.82
N TYR A 94 14.55 -4.77 -3.11
CA TYR A 94 15.03 -6.14 -3.24
C TYR A 94 16.14 -6.49 -2.24
N GLU A 95 17.26 -5.74 -2.20
CA GLU A 95 18.38 -6.08 -1.32
C GLU A 95 18.03 -5.90 0.16
N PHE A 96 17.43 -4.76 0.54
CA PHE A 96 16.94 -4.58 1.91
C PHE A 96 15.87 -5.60 2.29
N SER A 97 14.95 -5.91 1.36
CA SER A 97 13.90 -6.91 1.61
C SER A 97 14.48 -8.29 1.95
N LYS A 98 15.55 -8.71 1.25
CA LYS A 98 16.25 -9.96 1.57
C LYS A 98 16.85 -9.94 2.97
N ILE A 99 17.48 -8.82 3.38
CA ILE A 99 18.06 -8.67 4.70
C ILE A 99 16.99 -8.81 5.78
N TYR A 100 15.89 -8.09 5.68
CA TYR A 100 14.80 -8.18 6.66
C TYR A 100 14.20 -9.60 6.73
N CYS A 101 14.01 -10.25 5.58
CA CYS A 101 13.51 -11.62 5.51
C CYS A 101 14.48 -12.61 6.17
N ASN A 102 15.79 -12.48 5.93
CA ASN A 102 16.82 -13.33 6.52
C ASN A 102 16.93 -13.13 8.04
N ILE A 103 16.85 -11.87 8.51
CA ILE A 103 16.81 -11.58 9.96
C ILE A 103 15.61 -12.28 10.61
N ALA A 104 14.41 -12.15 10.01
CA ALA A 104 13.21 -12.83 10.52
C ALA A 104 13.40 -14.35 10.56
N SER A 105 13.96 -14.92 9.49
CA SER A 105 14.27 -16.35 9.40
C SER A 105 15.21 -16.81 10.50
N ASP A 106 16.33 -16.10 10.71
CA ASP A 106 17.32 -16.42 11.74
C ASP A 106 16.75 -16.34 13.16
N LYS A 107 15.81 -15.41 13.38
CA LYS A 107 15.07 -15.24 14.63
C LYS A 107 13.88 -16.21 14.77
N LYS A 108 13.59 -17.02 13.75
CA LYS A 108 12.38 -17.87 13.65
C LYS A 108 11.09 -17.09 13.84
N ALA A 109 11.10 -15.82 13.46
CA ALA A 109 9.97 -14.90 13.56
C ALA A 109 9.18 -14.88 12.24
N PRO A 110 7.85 -14.73 12.26
CA PRO A 110 7.08 -14.57 11.05
C PRO A 110 7.44 -13.25 10.34
N PHE A 111 7.43 -13.31 9.03
CA PHE A 111 7.72 -12.19 8.12
C PHE A 111 6.54 -11.94 7.19
N VAL A 112 5.91 -10.78 7.31
CA VAL A 112 4.82 -10.33 6.45
C VAL A 112 5.32 -9.17 5.60
N TYR A 113 5.17 -9.25 4.27
CA TYR A 113 5.70 -8.20 3.40
C TYR A 113 4.71 -7.69 2.35
N ALA A 114 4.89 -6.43 1.99
CA ALA A 114 4.15 -5.76 0.93
C ALA A 114 4.76 -6.07 -0.45
N SER A 115 4.10 -6.92 -1.21
CA SER A 115 4.25 -7.02 -2.66
C SER A 115 3.24 -6.08 -3.35
N SER A 116 3.01 -6.21 -4.64
CA SER A 116 2.17 -5.28 -5.40
C SER A 116 1.43 -5.96 -6.55
N SER A 117 0.19 -5.55 -6.81
CA SER A 117 -0.55 -5.92 -8.03
C SER A 117 0.10 -5.40 -9.32
N ALA A 118 1.04 -4.46 -9.22
CA ALA A 118 1.83 -4.00 -10.35
C ALA A 118 2.61 -5.14 -11.05
N VAL A 119 2.91 -6.23 -10.33
CA VAL A 119 3.59 -7.42 -10.89
C VAL A 119 2.77 -8.07 -12.03
N TYR A 120 1.45 -7.92 -12.02
CA TYR A 120 0.59 -8.45 -13.07
C TYR A 120 0.66 -7.65 -14.37
N GLY A 121 1.04 -6.36 -14.31
CA GLY A 121 1.02 -5.47 -15.46
C GLY A 121 -0.38 -5.47 -16.12
N ASN A 122 -0.41 -5.75 -17.42
CA ASN A 122 -1.66 -5.87 -18.19
C ASN A 122 -2.11 -7.34 -18.40
N SER A 123 -1.71 -8.26 -17.51
CA SER A 123 -2.22 -9.63 -17.53
C SER A 123 -3.74 -9.63 -17.35
N LYS A 124 -4.42 -10.49 -18.09
CA LYS A 124 -5.88 -10.70 -17.96
C LYS A 124 -6.23 -11.48 -16.69
N THR A 125 -5.31 -12.29 -16.18
CA THR A 125 -5.48 -13.08 -14.96
C THR A 125 -4.60 -12.50 -13.87
N GLN A 126 -5.20 -12.08 -12.77
CA GLN A 126 -4.51 -11.46 -11.63
C GLN A 126 -4.69 -12.32 -10.35
N ASP A 127 -4.43 -13.59 -10.51
CA ASP A 127 -4.47 -14.58 -9.44
C ASP A 127 -3.06 -14.79 -8.85
N ALA A 128 -2.96 -14.80 -7.52
CA ALA A 128 -1.70 -14.99 -6.81
C ALA A 128 -1.05 -16.36 -7.07
N ALA A 129 -1.86 -17.39 -7.32
CA ALA A 129 -1.39 -18.73 -7.68
C ALA A 129 -0.91 -18.83 -9.15
N SER A 130 -1.23 -17.83 -9.97
CA SER A 130 -0.87 -17.81 -11.39
C SER A 130 0.57 -17.34 -11.60
N GLU A 131 1.27 -17.98 -12.55
CA GLU A 131 2.57 -17.51 -13.05
C GLU A 131 2.45 -16.35 -14.07
N ASN A 132 1.23 -15.89 -14.37
CA ASN A 132 0.94 -14.84 -15.35
C ASN A 132 1.28 -13.44 -14.82
N VAL A 133 2.55 -13.19 -14.61
CA VAL A 133 3.08 -11.88 -14.21
C VAL A 133 3.75 -11.21 -15.40
N LEU A 134 3.49 -9.90 -15.57
CA LEU A 134 4.01 -9.09 -16.69
C LEU A 134 4.47 -7.72 -16.15
N PRO A 135 5.52 -7.64 -15.33
CA PRO A 135 5.96 -6.38 -14.74
C PRO A 135 6.43 -5.40 -15.82
N HIS A 136 5.80 -4.23 -15.90
CA HIS A 136 6.03 -3.24 -16.97
C HIS A 136 7.01 -2.12 -16.59
N ASN A 137 7.43 -2.05 -15.32
CA ASN A 137 8.36 -1.05 -14.82
C ASN A 137 9.28 -1.65 -13.76
N ILE A 138 10.33 -0.89 -13.39
CA ILE A 138 11.35 -1.37 -12.46
C ILE A 138 10.78 -1.62 -11.05
N TYR A 139 9.76 -0.85 -10.62
CA TYR A 139 9.07 -1.08 -9.36
C TYR A 139 8.37 -2.45 -9.35
N ALA A 140 7.55 -2.73 -10.36
CA ALA A 140 6.87 -4.02 -10.49
C ALA A 140 7.87 -5.18 -10.58
N TRP A 141 8.98 -4.97 -11.33
CA TRP A 141 10.07 -5.93 -11.43
C TRP A 141 10.73 -6.21 -10.08
N SER A 142 11.03 -5.16 -9.29
CA SER A 142 11.66 -5.32 -7.98
C SER A 142 10.78 -6.12 -7.00
N LYS A 143 9.45 -5.89 -7.02
CA LYS A 143 8.49 -6.64 -6.21
C LYS A 143 8.36 -8.09 -6.68
N TRP A 144 8.30 -8.32 -7.98
CA TRP A 144 8.27 -9.68 -8.54
C TRP A 144 9.54 -10.46 -8.21
N LEU A 145 10.73 -9.85 -8.31
CA LEU A 145 11.98 -10.52 -7.95
C LEU A 145 12.00 -10.95 -6.47
N PHE A 146 11.45 -10.13 -5.59
CA PHE A 146 11.35 -10.50 -4.18
C PHE A 146 10.32 -11.62 -3.96
N ASP A 147 9.17 -11.60 -4.66
CA ASP A 147 8.22 -12.71 -4.68
C ASP A 147 8.91 -14.03 -5.13
N LYS A 148 9.72 -13.98 -6.19
CA LYS A 148 10.50 -15.15 -6.67
C LYS A 148 11.53 -15.62 -5.65
N TYR A 149 12.25 -14.69 -5.00
CA TYR A 149 13.22 -15.02 -3.95
C TYR A 149 12.55 -15.74 -2.78
N THR A 150 11.43 -15.22 -2.27
CA THR A 150 10.72 -15.84 -1.14
C THR A 150 10.15 -17.19 -1.52
N THR A 151 9.56 -17.32 -2.71
CA THR A 151 9.00 -18.60 -3.19
C THR A 151 10.09 -19.68 -3.33
N ALA A 152 11.23 -19.32 -3.91
CA ALA A 152 12.34 -20.28 -4.12
C ALA A 152 13.00 -20.76 -2.82
N ASN A 153 12.93 -19.95 -1.76
CA ASN A 153 13.56 -20.25 -0.47
C ASN A 153 12.53 -20.60 0.63
N MET A 154 11.26 -20.78 0.29
CA MET A 154 10.15 -20.91 1.25
C MET A 154 10.39 -22.01 2.29
N SER A 155 10.91 -23.15 1.89
CA SER A 155 11.20 -24.29 2.78
C SER A 155 12.44 -24.11 3.65
N ALA A 156 13.30 -23.14 3.33
CA ALA A 156 14.54 -22.87 4.07
C ALA A 156 14.37 -21.82 5.17
N PHE A 157 13.27 -21.05 5.15
CA PHE A 157 13.03 -20.02 6.16
C PHE A 157 12.66 -20.64 7.53
N GLY A 158 13.24 -20.10 8.60
CA GLY A 158 13.00 -20.55 9.97
C GLY A 158 11.63 -20.13 10.53
N GLY A 159 10.96 -19.14 9.92
CA GLY A 159 9.64 -18.65 10.26
C GLY A 159 8.71 -18.60 9.05
N ARG A 160 7.42 -18.32 9.27
CA ARG A 160 6.45 -18.15 8.18
C ARG A 160 6.78 -16.88 7.38
N VAL A 161 6.67 -16.96 6.04
CA VAL A 161 6.88 -15.85 5.11
C VAL A 161 5.62 -15.65 4.28
N MET A 162 4.97 -14.51 4.41
CA MET A 162 3.69 -14.22 3.78
C MET A 162 3.79 -12.90 3.01
N GLY A 163 3.69 -12.98 1.69
CA GLY A 163 3.69 -11.82 0.79
C GLY A 163 2.27 -11.43 0.39
N PHE A 164 1.98 -10.14 0.43
CA PHE A 164 0.69 -9.63 0.01
C PHE A 164 0.84 -8.67 -1.16
N ARG A 165 0.27 -9.01 -2.32
CA ARG A 165 0.19 -8.15 -3.49
C ARG A 165 -0.91 -7.12 -3.27
N PHE A 166 -0.52 -5.93 -2.79
CA PHE A 166 -1.46 -4.84 -2.56
C PHE A 166 -2.03 -4.34 -3.87
N PHE A 167 -3.34 -4.17 -3.91
CA PHE A 167 -4.03 -3.41 -4.94
C PHE A 167 -4.02 -1.92 -4.58
N ASN A 168 -4.93 -1.10 -5.10
CA ASN A 168 -4.81 0.36 -4.93
C ASN A 168 -5.23 0.77 -3.50
N VAL A 169 -4.29 0.89 -2.59
CA VAL A 169 -4.57 1.29 -1.20
C VAL A 169 -4.96 2.76 -1.14
N PHE A 170 -6.02 3.09 -0.41
CA PHE A 170 -6.47 4.45 -0.10
C PHE A 170 -6.73 4.62 1.39
N GLY A 171 -6.66 5.85 1.92
CA GLY A 171 -7.00 6.10 3.31
C GLY A 171 -6.12 7.16 3.99
N TRP A 172 -6.28 7.28 5.29
CA TRP A 172 -5.61 8.27 6.10
C TRP A 172 -4.09 8.05 6.14
N GLY A 173 -3.31 9.15 6.03
CA GLY A 173 -1.85 9.12 6.09
C GLY A 173 -1.13 9.19 4.74
N GLU A 174 -1.86 9.31 3.61
CA GLU A 174 -1.26 9.40 2.28
C GLU A 174 -0.91 10.84 1.82
N PHE A 175 -1.11 11.84 2.66
CA PHE A 175 -1.05 13.27 2.31
C PHE A 175 0.33 13.73 1.79
N HIS A 176 1.40 13.15 2.30
CA HIS A 176 2.78 13.42 1.87
C HIS A 176 3.10 12.89 0.46
N LYS A 177 2.27 12.02 -0.11
CA LYS A 177 2.55 11.34 -1.39
C LYS A 177 2.30 12.22 -2.62
N GLY A 178 1.63 13.37 -2.49
CA GLY A 178 1.37 14.29 -3.60
C GLY A 178 0.74 13.59 -4.82
N LYS A 179 1.41 13.64 -5.98
CA LYS A 179 0.97 12.99 -7.23
C LYS A 179 0.89 11.46 -7.16
N ASN A 180 1.59 10.84 -6.20
CA ASN A 180 1.60 9.39 -5.98
C ASN A 180 0.55 8.94 -4.97
N ALA A 181 -0.27 9.85 -4.43
CA ALA A 181 -1.41 9.51 -3.59
C ALA A 181 -2.50 8.79 -4.40
N ASN A 182 -3.37 8.05 -3.71
CA ASN A 182 -4.49 7.35 -4.35
C ASN A 182 -5.42 8.33 -5.07
N ILE A 183 -6.09 7.83 -6.11
CA ILE A 183 -6.97 8.66 -6.95
C ILE A 183 -8.14 9.26 -6.17
N VAL A 184 -8.63 8.62 -5.10
CA VAL A 184 -9.69 9.14 -4.22
C VAL A 184 -9.25 10.46 -3.58
N TYR A 185 -8.07 10.48 -2.95
CA TYR A 185 -7.49 11.69 -2.35
C TYR A 185 -7.18 12.75 -3.40
N ARG A 186 -6.61 12.36 -4.54
CA ARG A 186 -6.28 13.29 -5.62
C ARG A 186 -7.52 13.95 -6.21
N PHE A 187 -8.62 13.22 -6.42
CA PHE A 187 -9.87 13.78 -6.92
C PHE A 187 -10.48 14.77 -5.92
N TYR A 188 -10.44 14.44 -4.62
CA TYR A 188 -10.82 15.37 -3.58
C TYR A 188 -10.02 16.69 -3.68
N ARG A 189 -8.68 16.60 -3.78
CA ARG A 189 -7.81 17.76 -3.87
C ARG A 189 -8.03 18.57 -5.14
N TYR A 190 -8.11 17.93 -6.29
CA TYR A 190 -8.39 18.63 -7.56
C TYR A 190 -9.71 19.39 -7.50
N LEU A 191 -10.75 18.76 -6.98
CA LEU A 191 -12.06 19.41 -6.90
C LEU A 191 -12.07 20.57 -5.91
N LYS A 192 -11.41 20.41 -4.75
CA LYS A 192 -11.29 21.44 -3.72
C LYS A 192 -10.41 22.62 -4.15
N ASP A 193 -9.27 22.35 -4.77
CA ASP A 193 -8.23 23.34 -5.03
C ASP A 193 -8.40 23.98 -6.44
N GLU A 194 -8.86 23.22 -7.44
CA GLU A 194 -8.93 23.62 -8.84
C GLU A 194 -10.37 23.69 -9.38
N GLY A 195 -11.37 23.26 -8.59
CA GLY A 195 -12.78 23.27 -8.95
C GLY A 195 -13.20 22.24 -9.99
N LYS A 196 -12.28 21.40 -10.47
CA LYS A 196 -12.55 20.35 -11.46
C LYS A 196 -11.62 19.13 -11.27
N ILE A 197 -12.19 17.95 -11.52
CA ILE A 197 -11.44 16.69 -11.54
C ILE A 197 -10.93 16.42 -12.96
N PRO A 198 -9.61 16.42 -13.22
CA PRO A 198 -9.05 15.95 -14.48
C PRO A 198 -9.13 14.43 -14.55
N LEU A 199 -9.96 13.91 -15.46
CA LEU A 199 -10.18 12.48 -15.64
C LEU A 199 -9.72 12.05 -17.03
N PHE A 200 -8.79 11.09 -17.09
CA PHE A 200 -8.36 10.53 -18.37
C PHE A 200 -9.52 9.92 -19.15
N LYS A 201 -9.51 10.11 -20.47
CA LYS A 201 -10.42 9.43 -21.38
C LYS A 201 -10.11 7.92 -21.39
N GLY A 202 -11.14 7.10 -21.55
CA GLY A 202 -11.07 5.64 -21.52
C GLY A 202 -11.55 5.05 -20.20
N ASP A 203 -11.70 3.73 -20.21
CA ASP A 203 -12.21 2.99 -19.05
C ASP A 203 -11.01 2.53 -18.17
N ILE A 204 -10.82 3.22 -17.06
CA ILE A 204 -9.84 2.84 -16.04
C ILE A 204 -10.62 2.27 -14.87
N VAL A 205 -10.48 0.97 -14.65
CA VAL A 205 -11.20 0.22 -13.61
C VAL A 205 -10.17 -0.43 -12.70
N ARG A 206 -10.18 -0.08 -11.42
CA ARG A 206 -9.19 -0.52 -10.46
C ARG A 206 -9.83 -1.13 -9.22
N ASP A 207 -9.20 -2.16 -8.71
CA ASP A 207 -9.52 -2.68 -7.39
C ASP A 207 -8.85 -1.81 -6.33
N HIS A 208 -9.64 -1.35 -5.37
CA HIS A 208 -9.20 -0.48 -4.29
C HIS A 208 -9.40 -1.16 -2.94
N VAL A 209 -8.54 -0.85 -1.97
CA VAL A 209 -8.63 -1.40 -0.62
C VAL A 209 -8.29 -0.33 0.41
N TYR A 210 -9.05 -0.31 1.52
CA TYR A 210 -8.86 0.66 2.59
C TYR A 210 -7.62 0.33 3.44
N ALA A 211 -6.83 1.33 3.80
CA ALA A 211 -5.55 1.15 4.48
C ALA A 211 -5.66 0.43 5.82
N GLU A 212 -6.72 0.71 6.59
CA GLU A 212 -6.95 0.02 7.87
C GLU A 212 -7.29 -1.46 7.65
N ASP A 213 -8.02 -1.80 6.59
CA ASP A 213 -8.28 -3.20 6.25
C ASP A 213 -7.01 -3.93 5.85
N VAL A 214 -6.15 -3.26 5.06
CA VAL A 214 -4.84 -3.81 4.70
C VAL A 214 -4.07 -4.17 5.96
N THR A 215 -3.95 -3.25 6.89
CA THR A 215 -3.16 -3.47 8.11
C THR A 215 -3.81 -4.48 9.06
N GLU A 216 -5.13 -4.57 9.08
CA GLU A 216 -5.84 -5.64 9.81
C GLU A 216 -5.55 -7.02 9.21
N VAL A 217 -5.58 -7.17 7.88
CA VAL A 217 -5.20 -8.41 7.21
C VAL A 217 -3.76 -8.81 7.53
N LEU A 218 -2.81 -7.86 7.46
CA LEU A 218 -1.41 -8.14 7.79
C LEU A 218 -1.24 -8.56 9.26
N TYR A 219 -1.97 -7.92 10.17
CA TYR A 219 -1.96 -8.28 11.59
C TYR A 219 -2.53 -9.69 11.81
N GLN A 220 -3.67 -10.00 11.21
CA GLN A 220 -4.27 -11.34 11.30
C GLN A 220 -3.34 -12.42 10.71
N ALA A 221 -2.71 -12.15 9.57
CA ALA A 221 -1.72 -13.07 9.00
C ALA A 221 -0.52 -13.29 9.92
N MET A 222 -0.07 -12.25 10.62
CA MET A 222 1.05 -12.32 11.57
C MET A 222 0.74 -13.24 12.75
N ILE A 223 -0.44 -13.10 13.36
CA ILE A 223 -0.79 -13.78 14.61
C ILE A 223 -1.49 -15.13 14.43
N ASN A 224 -2.16 -15.34 13.29
CA ASN A 224 -2.92 -16.56 13.03
C ASN A 224 -1.99 -17.62 12.41
N GLU A 225 -1.62 -18.63 13.19
CA GLU A 225 -0.74 -19.72 12.77
C GLU A 225 -1.33 -20.60 11.64
N LYS A 226 -2.64 -20.50 11.37
CA LYS A 226 -3.29 -21.23 10.27
C LYS A 226 -3.04 -20.57 8.89
N VAL A 227 -2.56 -19.32 8.86
CA VAL A 227 -2.17 -18.68 7.61
C VAL A 227 -0.79 -19.22 7.22
N ASN A 228 -0.74 -19.95 6.12
CA ASN A 228 0.49 -20.57 5.63
C ASN A 228 1.46 -19.55 5.02
N SER A 229 2.72 -19.96 4.86
CA SER A 229 3.66 -19.23 4.00
C SER A 229 3.17 -19.24 2.55
N GLY A 230 3.28 -18.10 1.86
CA GLY A 230 2.81 -17.98 0.48
C GLY A 230 2.66 -16.54 0.02
N ILE A 231 2.15 -16.39 -1.19
CA ILE A 231 1.83 -15.08 -1.78
C ILE A 231 0.31 -14.99 -1.94
N TYR A 232 -0.25 -13.87 -1.53
CA TYR A 232 -1.69 -13.60 -1.48
C TYR A 232 -2.03 -12.30 -2.21
N ASN A 233 -3.18 -12.24 -2.84
CA ASN A 233 -3.78 -10.99 -3.27
C ASN A 233 -4.40 -10.24 -2.08
N LEU A 234 -4.28 -8.91 -2.07
CA LEU A 234 -4.89 -8.06 -1.06
C LEU A 234 -5.51 -6.82 -1.71
N GLY A 235 -6.74 -6.94 -2.11
CA GLY A 235 -7.60 -5.91 -2.71
C GLY A 235 -8.95 -5.85 -2.04
N GLY A 236 -9.85 -5.05 -2.61
CA GLY A 236 -11.25 -4.99 -2.20
C GLY A 236 -12.13 -6.06 -2.82
N ASN A 237 -11.59 -6.80 -3.76
CA ASN A 237 -12.30 -7.79 -4.58
C ASN A 237 -13.54 -7.22 -5.30
N HIS A 238 -13.51 -5.91 -5.57
CA HIS A 238 -14.58 -5.18 -6.25
C HIS A 238 -13.99 -4.01 -7.06
N PRO A 239 -13.61 -4.24 -8.34
CA PRO A 239 -13.08 -3.19 -9.19
C PRO A 239 -14.08 -2.05 -9.41
N ILE A 240 -13.63 -0.80 -9.28
CA ILE A 240 -14.42 0.41 -9.42
C ILE A 240 -13.78 1.30 -10.49
N SER A 241 -14.60 1.90 -11.37
CA SER A 241 -14.08 2.82 -12.37
C SER A 241 -13.67 4.16 -11.78
N HIS A 242 -12.66 4.79 -12.37
CA HIS A 242 -12.26 6.14 -11.97
C HIS A 242 -13.40 7.15 -12.14
N LEU A 243 -14.35 6.91 -13.07
CA LEU A 243 -15.54 7.75 -13.24
C LEU A 243 -16.48 7.62 -12.03
N GLU A 244 -16.74 6.40 -11.55
CA GLU A 244 -17.57 6.17 -10.36
C GLU A 244 -16.94 6.81 -9.11
N ILE A 245 -15.60 6.71 -8.96
CA ILE A 245 -14.88 7.36 -7.87
C ILE A 245 -15.00 8.90 -7.98
N ALA A 246 -14.85 9.45 -9.18
CA ALA A 246 -15.03 10.89 -9.39
C ALA A 246 -16.45 11.33 -9.02
N GLY A 247 -17.48 10.57 -9.43
CA GLY A 247 -18.87 10.79 -9.05
C GLY A 247 -19.07 10.77 -7.53
N LEU A 248 -18.56 9.75 -6.85
CA LEU A 248 -18.60 9.63 -5.38
C LEU A 248 -17.99 10.86 -4.69
N VAL A 249 -16.83 11.33 -5.15
CA VAL A 249 -16.17 12.51 -4.57
C VAL A 249 -17.00 13.76 -4.80
N VAL A 250 -17.51 13.99 -6.03
CA VAL A 250 -18.37 15.14 -6.34
C VAL A 250 -19.62 15.14 -5.46
N GLU A 251 -20.37 14.03 -5.41
CA GLU A 251 -21.57 13.90 -4.58
C GLU A 251 -21.28 14.16 -3.11
N THR A 252 -20.18 13.63 -2.59
CA THR A 252 -19.83 13.78 -1.18
C THR A 252 -19.52 15.25 -0.85
N LEU A 253 -18.81 15.99 -1.72
CA LEU A 253 -18.51 17.40 -1.51
C LEU A 253 -19.76 18.26 -1.64
N MET A 254 -20.65 17.95 -2.59
CA MET A 254 -21.96 18.64 -2.74
C MET A 254 -22.82 18.45 -1.49
N ASN A 255 -22.96 17.21 -1.02
CA ASN A 255 -23.79 16.86 0.14
C ASN A 255 -23.27 17.49 1.45
N ASN A 256 -21.97 17.78 1.53
CA ASN A 256 -21.36 18.47 2.66
C ASN A 256 -21.22 19.98 2.45
N ASN A 257 -21.83 20.55 1.42
CA ASN A 257 -21.80 21.99 1.09
C ASN A 257 -20.39 22.57 0.88
N VAL A 258 -19.42 21.75 0.46
CA VAL A 258 -18.04 22.17 0.14
C VAL A 258 -17.98 22.81 -1.24
N ILE A 259 -18.79 22.29 -2.17
CA ILE A 259 -18.95 22.83 -3.53
C ILE A 259 -20.45 23.06 -3.83
N PRO A 260 -20.79 23.96 -4.76
CA PRO A 260 -22.19 24.20 -5.14
C PRO A 260 -22.90 22.95 -5.64
N VAL A 261 -24.17 22.82 -5.27
CA VAL A 261 -25.04 21.79 -5.86
C VAL A 261 -25.48 22.26 -7.24
N ILE A 262 -25.15 21.47 -8.27
CA ILE A 262 -25.52 21.74 -9.66
C ILE A 262 -26.33 20.59 -10.26
N SER A 263 -27.10 20.87 -11.31
CA SER A 263 -27.99 19.89 -11.94
C SER A 263 -27.25 18.74 -12.65
N CYS A 264 -26.02 18.99 -13.08
CA CYS A 264 -25.17 18.00 -13.75
C CYS A 264 -23.82 17.82 -13.04
N PRO A 265 -23.71 16.86 -12.10
CA PRO A 265 -22.46 16.60 -11.36
C PRO A 265 -21.25 16.35 -12.28
N ASN A 266 -21.48 15.82 -13.48
CA ASN A 266 -20.41 15.58 -14.47
C ASN A 266 -19.74 16.87 -14.96
N ASP A 267 -20.36 18.05 -14.77
CA ASP A 267 -19.72 19.32 -15.11
C ASP A 267 -18.49 19.62 -14.22
N TYR A 268 -18.36 18.94 -13.09
CA TYR A 268 -17.15 18.98 -12.26
C TYR A 268 -16.02 18.08 -12.79
N ILE A 269 -16.26 17.29 -13.85
CA ILE A 269 -15.29 16.34 -14.41
C ILE A 269 -14.79 16.85 -15.77
N LYS A 270 -13.49 17.13 -15.87
CA LYS A 270 -12.83 17.52 -17.11
C LYS A 270 -12.15 16.30 -17.75
N ARG A 271 -12.65 15.83 -18.88
CA ARG A 271 -12.02 14.75 -19.65
C ARG A 271 -10.73 15.23 -20.32
N ILE A 272 -9.62 14.55 -20.08
CA ILE A 272 -8.30 14.85 -20.64
C ILE A 272 -7.69 13.62 -21.32
N ASP A 273 -6.81 13.85 -22.27
CA ASP A 273 -6.05 12.77 -22.92
C ASP A 273 -4.91 12.31 -22.02
N MET A 274 -4.65 10.98 -22.00
CA MET A 274 -3.51 10.43 -21.29
C MET A 274 -2.24 10.62 -22.12
N PRO A 275 -1.13 11.14 -21.55
CA PRO A 275 0.15 11.21 -22.23
C PRO A 275 0.60 9.84 -22.73
N GLU A 276 1.15 9.76 -23.95
CA GLU A 276 1.50 8.48 -24.59
C GLU A 276 2.59 7.71 -23.84
N ASP A 277 3.56 8.40 -23.24
CA ASP A 277 4.62 7.82 -22.41
C ASP A 277 4.07 7.17 -21.12
N LEU A 278 3.02 7.75 -20.56
CA LEU A 278 2.30 7.19 -19.42
C LEU A 278 1.43 6.00 -19.85
N LYS A 279 0.73 6.12 -20.97
CA LYS A 279 -0.21 5.10 -21.47
C LYS A 279 0.46 3.75 -21.70
N ALA A 280 1.70 3.75 -22.20
CA ALA A 280 2.46 2.52 -22.45
C ALA A 280 2.82 1.74 -21.16
N LYS A 281 2.86 2.42 -20.02
CA LYS A 281 3.23 1.86 -18.70
C LYS A 281 2.04 1.75 -17.75
N PHE A 282 0.85 2.16 -18.20
CA PHE A 282 -0.33 2.29 -17.36
C PHE A 282 -1.13 1.00 -17.30
N GLN A 283 -1.48 0.62 -16.10
CA GLN A 283 -2.35 -0.52 -15.82
C GLN A 283 -3.81 -0.04 -15.82
N PHE A 284 -4.58 -0.39 -16.86
CA PHE A 284 -5.96 0.08 -17.02
C PHE A 284 -6.97 -0.69 -16.15
N TYR A 285 -6.69 -1.95 -15.88
CA TYR A 285 -7.57 -2.83 -15.12
C TYR A 285 -6.81 -3.56 -14.02
N THR A 286 -7.40 -3.61 -12.81
CA THR A 286 -6.92 -4.46 -11.73
C THR A 286 -8.08 -5.10 -10.98
N HIS A 287 -7.89 -6.38 -10.59
CA HIS A 287 -8.85 -7.14 -9.79
C HIS A 287 -8.11 -8.18 -8.96
N SER A 288 -8.37 -8.24 -7.66
CA SER A 288 -7.79 -9.23 -6.74
C SER A 288 -8.49 -10.58 -6.86
N GLU A 289 -8.31 -11.22 -8.03
CA GLU A 289 -8.93 -12.51 -8.34
C GLU A 289 -8.50 -13.59 -7.34
N ASN A 290 -9.42 -14.50 -7.02
CA ASN A 290 -9.19 -15.65 -6.14
C ASN A 290 -8.56 -15.28 -4.79
N GLN A 291 -8.88 -14.08 -4.29
CA GLN A 291 -8.46 -13.66 -2.96
C GLN A 291 -9.08 -14.59 -1.90
N GLU A 292 -8.28 -14.96 -0.91
CA GLU A 292 -8.73 -15.79 0.21
C GLU A 292 -9.98 -15.21 0.89
N SER A 293 -10.92 -16.05 1.26
CA SER A 293 -12.21 -15.61 1.82
C SER A 293 -12.05 -14.78 3.10
N TRP A 294 -11.12 -15.14 3.98
CA TRP A 294 -10.87 -14.41 5.22
C TRP A 294 -10.34 -12.99 4.96
N ILE A 295 -9.58 -12.78 3.85
CA ILE A 295 -9.14 -11.45 3.41
C ILE A 295 -10.36 -10.67 2.90
N SER A 296 -11.18 -11.30 2.05
CA SER A 296 -12.39 -10.67 1.48
C SER A 296 -13.40 -10.27 2.56
N ASP A 297 -13.51 -11.04 3.64
CA ASP A 297 -14.37 -10.70 4.77
C ASP A 297 -13.94 -9.42 5.51
N ILE A 298 -12.64 -9.16 5.60
CA ILE A 298 -12.07 -7.94 6.18
C ILE A 298 -12.21 -6.76 5.23
N THR A 299 -11.94 -6.97 3.94
CA THR A 299 -11.80 -5.88 2.95
C THR A 299 -13.11 -5.48 2.26
N LYS A 300 -14.25 -6.02 2.63
CA LYS A 300 -15.56 -5.67 2.06
C LYS A 300 -15.99 -4.23 2.36
N GLY A 301 -16.89 -3.68 1.55
CA GLY A 301 -17.51 -2.37 1.79
C GLY A 301 -16.62 -1.18 1.41
N ASN A 302 -15.73 -1.34 0.42
CA ASN A 302 -14.79 -0.29 0.04
C ASN A 302 -15.46 0.99 -0.50
N TYR A 303 -16.61 0.89 -1.14
CA TYR A 303 -17.32 2.07 -1.66
C TYR A 303 -17.78 2.99 -0.52
N GLU A 304 -18.37 2.42 0.52
CA GLU A 304 -18.79 3.13 1.73
C GLU A 304 -17.58 3.70 2.49
N LYS A 305 -16.49 2.93 2.57
CA LYS A 305 -15.24 3.38 3.18
C LYS A 305 -14.60 4.53 2.40
N MET A 306 -14.69 4.54 1.06
CA MET A 306 -14.25 5.68 0.24
C MET A 306 -15.05 6.94 0.57
N ARG A 307 -16.38 6.84 0.67
CA ARG A 307 -17.26 7.96 1.05
C ARG A 307 -16.87 8.49 2.43
N ALA A 308 -16.79 7.62 3.42
CA ALA A 308 -16.39 7.99 4.79
C ALA A 308 -14.97 8.61 4.83
N TYR A 309 -14.06 8.13 3.99
CA TYR A 309 -12.73 8.73 3.87
C TYR A 309 -12.80 10.17 3.34
N VAL A 310 -13.58 10.43 2.29
CA VAL A 310 -13.78 11.78 1.74
C VAL A 310 -14.44 12.70 2.78
N GLU A 311 -15.44 12.22 3.52
CA GLU A 311 -16.08 12.97 4.62
C GLU A 311 -15.06 13.33 5.72
N ASN A 312 -14.16 12.42 6.08
CA ASN A 312 -13.08 12.70 7.03
C ASN A 312 -12.08 13.73 6.47
N LEU A 313 -11.74 13.68 5.17
CA LEU A 313 -10.91 14.71 4.53
C LEU A 313 -11.54 16.10 4.65
N ILE A 314 -12.86 16.20 4.45
CA ILE A 314 -13.62 17.45 4.62
C ILE A 314 -13.55 17.91 6.09
N LYS A 315 -13.90 17.02 7.02
CA LYS A 315 -13.95 17.32 8.46
C LYS A 315 -12.63 17.84 9.01
N TYR A 316 -11.51 17.27 8.59
CA TYR A 316 -10.18 17.64 9.08
C TYR A 316 -9.45 18.62 8.16
N ASN A 317 -10.13 19.11 7.12
CA ASN A 317 -9.62 20.09 6.15
C ASN A 317 -8.27 19.69 5.51
N LYS A 318 -8.14 18.44 5.11
CA LYS A 318 -6.92 17.86 4.52
C LYS A 318 -6.84 18.03 3.00
#